data_759281ab6e56c3815266dd9aa3e331ec
#
_entry.id   759281ab6e56c3815266dd9aa3e331ec
#
_cell.length_a   1.000
_cell.length_b   1.000
_cell.length_c   1.000
_cell.angle_alpha   90.00
_cell.angle_beta   90.00
_cell.angle_gamma   90.00
#
_symmetry.space_group_name_H-M   'P 1'
#
loop_
_entity.id
_entity.type
_entity.pdbx_description
1 polymer ?
#
loop_
_entity_poly.entity_id
_entity_poly.type
_entity_poly.pdbx_seq_one_letter_code
_entity_poly.pdbx_strand_id
1 'polypeptide(L)'
;LLRHDLKRGGVLIMEVKKRAKIITDWINNYCEATSFNPKALVVGISGGIDSSVVSTLCANTGRKTIVLTMPIKQIKSQHDLSLKHAKWLKDKFKNVEHHLIEMDKIFGSFTQVLNNFDNEHGFANSRARLRMATLYQVAAANSGIVVGTGNKVEDFGVGFYTKYGDGGVDISPIADCTKTQVWELGKYLGVSEEIIDSQPNDGLWDDGRNDVQQLGMSYEDLEKAMENKDDPNYQKYLKIREKNLHKMNPIP
;
A
#
# COMPACT_ATOMS: atom_id res chain seq x y z
N LEU A 1 1.64 11.60 -15.47
CA LEU A 1 1.82 13.08 -15.41
C LEU A 1 3.05 13.47 -14.58
N LEU A 2 3.37 12.76 -13.48
CA LEU A 2 4.58 13.00 -12.67
C LEU A 2 5.90 12.60 -13.38
N ARG A 3 5.86 11.71 -14.37
CA ARG A 3 7.05 11.28 -15.14
C ARG A 3 7.62 12.34 -16.09
N HIS A 4 6.87 13.40 -16.43
CA HIS A 4 7.35 14.45 -17.33
C HIS A 4 8.10 15.59 -16.66
N ASP A 5 7.86 15.84 -15.35
CA ASP A 5 8.53 16.94 -14.63
C ASP A 5 9.91 16.56 -14.05
N LEU A 6 10.29 15.27 -14.12
CA LEU A 6 11.58 14.77 -13.60
C LEU A 6 12.75 14.87 -14.61
N LYS A 7 12.53 15.43 -15.79
CA LYS A 7 13.59 15.61 -16.79
C LYS A 7 14.10 17.05 -16.80
N ARG A 8 14.90 17.45 -15.80
CA ARG A 8 15.99 18.44 -15.86
C ARG A 8 16.48 18.76 -14.45
N GLY A 9 17.64 18.25 -14.11
CA GLY A 9 18.65 18.72 -13.17
C GLY A 9 18.25 19.71 -12.06
N GLY A 10 17.49 19.28 -11.10
CA GLY A 10 17.13 19.99 -9.90
C GLY A 10 16.00 19.21 -9.24
N VAL A 11 16.28 18.62 -8.07
CA VAL A 11 15.23 18.04 -7.22
C VAL A 11 14.32 19.20 -6.84
N LEU A 12 13.23 19.39 -7.60
CA LEU A 12 12.11 20.23 -7.18
C LEU A 12 11.57 19.59 -5.90
N ILE A 13 11.96 20.13 -4.75
CA ILE A 13 11.36 19.80 -3.46
C ILE A 13 9.90 20.25 -3.57
N MET A 14 9.03 19.31 -3.98
CA MET A 14 7.60 19.58 -4.09
C MET A 14 7.07 19.74 -2.67
N GLU A 15 6.47 20.88 -2.37
CA GLU A 15 5.80 21.07 -1.09
C GLU A 15 4.79 19.96 -0.86
N VAL A 16 4.79 19.35 0.31
CA VAL A 16 3.93 18.22 0.69
C VAL A 16 2.44 18.48 0.42
N LYS A 17 2.00 19.73 0.64
CA LYS A 17 0.64 20.19 0.32
C LYS A 17 0.32 20.07 -1.18
N LYS A 18 1.26 20.48 -2.03
CA LYS A 18 1.12 20.41 -3.49
C LYS A 18 1.09 18.94 -3.94
N ARG A 19 1.94 18.09 -3.35
CA ARG A 19 1.97 16.65 -3.62
C ARG A 19 0.63 15.99 -3.28
N ALA A 20 0.09 16.25 -2.08
CA ALA A 20 -1.21 15.73 -1.67
C ALA A 20 -2.32 16.14 -2.63
N LYS A 21 -2.33 17.43 -3.06
CA LYS A 21 -3.31 17.94 -4.03
C LYS A 21 -3.18 17.26 -5.39
N ILE A 22 -1.95 17.13 -5.92
CA ILE A 22 -1.71 16.49 -7.21
C ILE A 22 -2.20 15.05 -7.21
N ILE A 23 -1.91 14.28 -6.14
CA ILE A 23 -2.36 12.90 -6.05
C ILE A 23 -3.88 12.82 -5.97
N THR A 24 -4.52 13.67 -5.15
CA THR A 24 -5.98 13.71 -5.03
C THR A 24 -6.65 14.09 -6.37
N ASP A 25 -6.14 15.10 -7.07
CA ASP A 25 -6.62 15.50 -8.39
C ASP A 25 -6.39 14.38 -9.42
N TRP A 26 -5.25 13.70 -9.37
CA TRP A 26 -4.95 12.57 -10.25
C TRP A 26 -5.94 11.41 -10.08
N ILE A 27 -6.29 11.06 -8.84
CA ILE A 27 -7.31 10.01 -8.58
C ILE A 27 -8.64 10.42 -9.20
N ASN A 28 -9.07 11.67 -9.01
CA ASN A 28 -10.31 12.19 -9.59
C ASN A 28 -10.29 12.16 -11.12
N ASN A 29 -9.22 12.68 -11.73
CA ASN A 29 -9.06 12.72 -13.19
C ASN A 29 -9.03 11.30 -13.77
N TYR A 30 -8.39 10.35 -13.11
CA TYR A 30 -8.40 8.95 -13.53
C TYR A 30 -9.82 8.41 -13.56
N CYS A 31 -10.58 8.58 -12.48
CA CYS A 31 -11.95 8.10 -12.38
C CYS A 31 -12.86 8.72 -13.44
N GLU A 32 -12.67 10.00 -13.78
CA GLU A 32 -13.46 10.71 -14.79
C GLU A 32 -13.09 10.33 -16.23
N ALA A 33 -11.81 10.06 -16.46
CA ALA A 33 -11.30 9.72 -17.79
C ALA A 33 -11.59 8.26 -18.22
N THR A 34 -11.84 7.36 -17.27
CA THR A 34 -12.15 5.97 -17.60
C THR A 34 -13.60 5.82 -18.06
N SER A 35 -13.83 5.06 -19.13
CA SER A 35 -15.18 4.74 -19.61
C SER A 35 -16.03 4.00 -18.56
N PHE A 36 -15.39 3.29 -17.64
CA PHE A 36 -16.03 2.59 -16.53
C PHE A 36 -16.64 3.56 -15.49
N ASN A 37 -16.08 4.77 -15.34
CA ASN A 37 -16.50 5.79 -14.38
C ASN A 37 -16.79 5.24 -12.99
N PRO A 38 -15.76 4.77 -12.23
CA PRO A 38 -15.94 4.10 -10.97
C PRO A 38 -16.69 4.96 -9.94
N LYS A 39 -17.63 4.33 -9.23
CA LYS A 39 -18.49 4.98 -8.24
C LYS A 39 -17.91 4.95 -6.83
N ALA A 40 -16.96 4.07 -6.57
CA ALA A 40 -16.31 3.94 -5.28
C ALA A 40 -14.82 3.67 -5.42
N LEU A 41 -14.05 4.14 -4.44
CA LEU A 41 -12.64 3.81 -4.22
C LEU A 41 -12.56 2.82 -3.06
N VAL A 42 -11.99 1.64 -3.28
CA VAL A 42 -11.89 0.58 -2.26
C VAL A 42 -10.45 0.41 -1.83
N VAL A 43 -10.17 0.55 -0.54
CA VAL A 43 -8.82 0.56 0.03
C VAL A 43 -8.74 -0.39 1.22
N GLY A 44 -7.72 -1.24 1.28
CA GLY A 44 -7.38 -2.00 2.48
C GLY A 44 -6.62 -1.14 3.49
N ILE A 45 -7.00 -1.20 4.77
CA ILE A 45 -6.28 -0.54 5.87
C ILE A 45 -5.58 -1.59 6.71
N SER A 46 -4.24 -1.57 6.71
CA SER A 46 -3.40 -2.48 7.48
C SER A 46 -3.06 -1.97 8.89
N GLY A 47 -3.18 -0.66 9.12
CA GLY A 47 -2.65 0.05 10.30
C GLY A 47 -1.25 0.63 10.07
N GLY A 48 -0.66 0.44 8.89
CA GLY A 48 0.59 1.06 8.47
C GLY A 48 0.39 2.42 7.79
N ILE A 49 1.50 3.17 7.64
CA ILE A 49 1.49 4.54 7.13
C ILE A 49 0.99 4.63 5.68
N ASP A 50 1.39 3.72 4.79
CA ASP A 50 1.02 3.77 3.36
C ASP A 50 -0.49 3.67 3.18
N SER A 51 -1.13 2.66 3.79
CA SER A 51 -2.57 2.47 3.72
C SER A 51 -3.34 3.62 4.36
N SER A 52 -2.78 4.23 5.41
CA SER A 52 -3.38 5.38 6.07
C SER A 52 -3.31 6.65 5.23
N VAL A 53 -2.20 6.87 4.54
CA VAL A 53 -2.03 7.99 3.59
C VAL A 53 -2.96 7.82 2.39
N VAL A 54 -2.97 6.64 1.76
CA VAL A 54 -3.79 6.40 0.57
C VAL A 54 -5.29 6.52 0.89
N SER A 55 -5.75 5.90 1.96
CA SER A 55 -7.17 5.99 2.35
C SER A 55 -7.60 7.42 2.66
N THR A 56 -6.71 8.24 3.26
CA THR A 56 -6.97 9.66 3.50
C THR A 56 -6.99 10.48 2.20
N LEU A 57 -6.09 10.20 1.25
CA LEU A 57 -6.09 10.83 -0.07
C LEU A 57 -7.36 10.49 -0.85
N CYS A 58 -7.80 9.22 -0.80
CA CYS A 58 -9.08 8.80 -1.38
C CYS A 58 -10.27 9.54 -0.76
N ALA A 59 -10.29 9.65 0.57
CA ALA A 59 -11.35 10.40 1.28
C ALA A 59 -11.38 11.89 0.86
N ASN A 60 -10.21 12.50 0.66
CA ASN A 60 -10.09 13.90 0.20
C ASN A 60 -10.61 14.15 -1.23
N THR A 61 -10.77 13.10 -2.05
CA THR A 61 -11.38 13.25 -3.40
C THR A 61 -12.86 13.64 -3.34
N GLY A 62 -13.52 13.44 -2.20
CA GLY A 62 -14.98 13.57 -2.06
C GLY A 62 -15.78 12.39 -2.64
N ARG A 63 -15.14 11.44 -3.34
CA ARG A 63 -15.78 10.23 -3.89
C ARG A 63 -16.09 9.24 -2.77
N LYS A 64 -17.12 8.41 -2.95
CA LYS A 64 -17.39 7.29 -2.04
C LYS A 64 -16.11 6.48 -1.85
N THR A 65 -15.63 6.40 -0.62
CA THR A 65 -14.42 5.66 -0.25
C THR A 65 -14.79 4.57 0.74
N ILE A 66 -14.55 3.33 0.36
CA ILE A 66 -14.82 2.15 1.19
C ILE A 66 -13.49 1.64 1.72
N VAL A 67 -13.32 1.66 3.02
CA VAL A 67 -12.11 1.18 3.67
C VAL A 67 -12.38 -0.15 4.37
N LEU A 68 -11.50 -1.13 4.12
CA LEU A 68 -11.63 -2.48 4.67
C LEU A 68 -10.51 -2.77 5.66
N THR A 69 -10.86 -3.22 6.85
CA THR A 69 -9.93 -3.90 7.76
C THR A 69 -10.17 -5.40 7.67
N MET A 70 -9.12 -6.16 7.34
CA MET A 70 -9.20 -7.57 6.98
C MET A 70 -8.17 -8.38 7.77
N PRO A 71 -8.37 -8.58 9.10
CA PRO A 71 -7.42 -9.32 9.91
C PRO A 71 -7.34 -10.79 9.49
N ILE A 72 -6.11 -11.31 9.37
CA ILE A 72 -5.77 -12.72 9.23
C ILE A 72 -4.63 -12.99 10.19
N LYS A 73 -4.90 -13.54 11.37
CA LYS A 73 -3.92 -13.78 12.45
C LYS A 73 -3.04 -12.55 12.71
N GLN A 74 -3.61 -11.37 12.60
CA GLN A 74 -2.88 -10.12 12.69
C GLN A 74 -2.52 -9.80 14.13
N ILE A 75 -1.33 -9.21 14.35
CA ILE A 75 -0.90 -8.74 15.67
C ILE A 75 -1.88 -7.68 16.17
N LYS A 76 -2.34 -7.83 17.41
CA LYS A 76 -3.39 -6.99 18.01
C LYS A 76 -3.10 -5.49 17.89
N SER A 77 -1.86 -5.07 18.15
CA SER A 77 -1.47 -3.66 18.09
C SER A 77 -1.67 -3.05 16.69
N GLN A 78 -1.30 -3.77 15.63
CA GLN A 78 -1.52 -3.32 14.24
C GLN A 78 -3.01 -3.29 13.88
N HIS A 79 -3.75 -4.33 14.31
CA HIS A 79 -5.20 -4.34 14.10
C HIS A 79 -5.88 -3.18 14.81
N ASP A 80 -5.50 -2.87 16.06
CA ASP A 80 -6.03 -1.72 16.81
C ASP A 80 -5.73 -0.39 16.10
N LEU A 81 -4.53 -0.22 15.51
CA LEU A 81 -4.18 0.96 14.71
C LEU A 81 -5.05 1.08 13.45
N SER A 82 -5.31 -0.04 12.76
CA SER A 82 -6.19 -0.04 11.58
C SER A 82 -7.62 0.39 11.92
N LEU A 83 -8.16 -0.09 13.04
CA LEU A 83 -9.50 0.28 13.52
C LEU A 83 -9.57 1.75 13.96
N LYS A 84 -8.54 2.25 14.69
CA LYS A 84 -8.44 3.66 15.08
C LYS A 84 -8.44 4.58 13.86
N HIS A 85 -7.63 4.24 12.84
CA HIS A 85 -7.57 5.03 11.61
C HIS A 85 -8.89 4.99 10.83
N ALA A 86 -9.52 3.83 10.71
CA ALA A 86 -10.82 3.70 10.07
C ALA A 86 -11.90 4.54 10.76
N LYS A 87 -11.90 4.53 12.10
CA LYS A 87 -12.81 5.38 12.88
C LYS A 87 -12.53 6.87 12.63
N TRP A 88 -11.27 7.28 12.69
CA TRP A 88 -10.88 8.68 12.44
C TRP A 88 -11.30 9.15 11.04
N LEU A 89 -11.14 8.32 10.01
CA LEU A 89 -11.60 8.63 8.65
C LEU A 89 -13.11 8.85 8.60
N LYS A 90 -13.91 7.96 9.21
CA LYS A 90 -15.38 8.08 9.26
C LYS A 90 -15.85 9.32 10.00
N ASP A 91 -15.16 9.66 11.10
CA ASP A 91 -15.53 10.84 11.89
C ASP A 91 -15.20 12.15 11.14
N LYS A 92 -14.13 12.14 10.32
CA LYS A 92 -13.66 13.31 9.57
C LYS A 92 -14.32 13.50 8.21
N PHE A 93 -14.66 12.41 7.52
CA PHE A 93 -15.14 12.42 6.14
C PHE A 93 -16.49 11.74 5.98
N LYS A 94 -17.47 12.48 5.45
CA LYS A 94 -18.84 11.96 5.24
C LYS A 94 -18.96 10.94 4.10
N ASN A 95 -17.98 10.89 3.20
CA ASN A 95 -17.92 10.00 2.05
C ASN A 95 -17.19 8.69 2.33
N VAL A 96 -16.82 8.42 3.59
CA VAL A 96 -16.11 7.19 3.99
C VAL A 96 -17.03 6.19 4.66
N GLU A 97 -17.00 4.96 4.16
CA GLU A 97 -17.60 3.78 4.77
C GLU A 97 -16.50 2.82 5.25
N HIS A 98 -16.66 2.20 6.40
CA HIS A 98 -15.72 1.21 6.93
C HIS A 98 -16.42 -0.14 7.15
N HIS A 99 -15.75 -1.21 6.71
CA HIS A 99 -16.15 -2.59 6.99
C HIS A 99 -15.00 -3.37 7.58
N LEU A 100 -15.27 -4.06 8.70
CA LEU A 100 -14.41 -5.08 9.27
C LEU A 100 -14.81 -6.43 8.69
N ILE A 101 -13.90 -7.11 8.04
CA ILE A 101 -14.12 -8.43 7.43
C ILE A 101 -13.16 -9.42 8.09
N GLU A 102 -13.68 -10.20 9.03
CA GLU A 102 -12.96 -11.26 9.74
C GLU A 102 -12.61 -12.41 8.79
N MET A 103 -11.31 -12.62 8.54
CA MET A 103 -10.86 -13.58 7.54
C MET A 103 -10.18 -14.82 8.12
N ASP A 104 -10.05 -14.95 9.43
CA ASP A 104 -9.38 -16.08 10.08
C ASP A 104 -9.99 -17.43 9.72
N LYS A 105 -11.31 -17.52 9.66
CA LYS A 105 -12.00 -18.77 9.29
C LYS A 105 -11.71 -19.18 7.84
N ILE A 106 -11.73 -18.22 6.91
CA ILE A 106 -11.45 -18.45 5.50
C ILE A 106 -9.99 -18.92 5.34
N PHE A 107 -9.06 -18.23 5.97
CA PHE A 107 -7.66 -18.59 5.92
C PHE A 107 -7.40 -19.96 6.60
N GLY A 108 -8.04 -20.24 7.74
CA GLY A 108 -7.95 -21.54 8.41
C GLY A 108 -8.45 -22.69 7.53
N SER A 109 -9.57 -22.53 6.85
CA SER A 109 -10.08 -23.53 5.89
C SER A 109 -9.13 -23.68 4.70
N PHE A 110 -8.59 -22.57 4.18
CA PHE A 110 -7.63 -22.57 3.08
C PHE A 110 -6.36 -23.36 3.43
N THR A 111 -5.77 -23.12 4.59
CA THR A 111 -4.56 -23.82 5.04
C THR A 111 -4.84 -25.30 5.32
N GLN A 112 -6.01 -25.63 5.86
CA GLN A 112 -6.41 -27.02 6.11
C GLN A 112 -6.51 -27.84 4.82
N VAL A 113 -7.12 -27.28 3.77
CA VAL A 113 -7.23 -27.95 2.46
C VAL A 113 -5.88 -28.14 1.80
N LEU A 114 -4.92 -27.25 2.07
CA LEU A 114 -3.59 -27.24 1.46
C LEU A 114 -2.49 -27.76 2.42
N ASN A 115 -2.85 -28.54 3.44
CA ASN A 115 -1.89 -29.02 4.46
C ASN A 115 -0.74 -29.86 3.89
N ASN A 116 -0.96 -30.54 2.76
CA ASN A 116 0.10 -31.29 2.06
C ASN A 116 1.10 -30.40 1.30
N PHE A 117 0.81 -29.10 1.19
CA PHE A 117 1.64 -28.08 0.55
C PHE A 117 2.07 -27.02 1.55
N ASP A 118 2.27 -27.41 2.80
CA ASP A 118 2.63 -26.51 3.89
C ASP A 118 3.95 -25.80 3.61
N ASN A 119 3.88 -24.47 3.53
CA ASN A 119 5.01 -23.58 3.33
C ASN A 119 4.68 -22.21 3.91
N GLU A 120 5.42 -21.78 4.91
CA GLU A 120 5.18 -20.52 5.62
C GLU A 120 5.14 -19.33 4.67
N HIS A 121 6.12 -19.18 3.77
CA HIS A 121 6.19 -18.10 2.79
C HIS A 121 5.01 -18.16 1.79
N GLY A 122 4.64 -19.36 1.35
CA GLY A 122 3.46 -19.56 0.50
C GLY A 122 2.17 -19.13 1.16
N PHE A 123 1.97 -19.47 2.44
CA PHE A 123 0.80 -19.05 3.20
C PHE A 123 0.80 -17.56 3.54
N ALA A 124 1.97 -16.95 3.82
CA ALA A 124 2.09 -15.51 3.97
C ALA A 124 1.59 -14.77 2.71
N ASN A 125 2.08 -15.15 1.53
CA ASN A 125 1.59 -14.61 0.26
C ASN A 125 0.09 -14.89 0.01
N SER A 126 -0.43 -16.02 0.49
CA SER A 126 -1.85 -16.36 0.35
C SER A 126 -2.73 -15.45 1.19
N ARG A 127 -2.27 -14.96 2.34
CA ARG A 127 -2.99 -13.92 3.10
C ARG A 127 -3.20 -12.65 2.26
N ALA A 128 -2.14 -12.16 1.60
CA ALA A 128 -2.22 -11.00 0.72
C ALA A 128 -3.20 -11.23 -0.46
N ARG A 129 -3.17 -12.43 -1.08
CA ARG A 129 -4.08 -12.77 -2.20
C ARG A 129 -5.54 -12.90 -1.77
N LEU A 130 -5.83 -13.44 -0.60
CA LEU A 130 -7.19 -13.49 -0.05
C LEU A 130 -7.73 -12.08 0.23
N ARG A 131 -6.90 -11.18 0.78
CA ARG A 131 -7.27 -9.77 0.95
C ARG A 131 -7.54 -9.10 -0.39
N MET A 132 -6.70 -9.31 -1.39
CA MET A 132 -6.88 -8.78 -2.75
C MET A 132 -8.21 -9.24 -3.34
N ALA A 133 -8.51 -10.54 -3.31
CA ALA A 133 -9.77 -11.07 -3.83
C ALA A 133 -10.98 -10.45 -3.11
N THR A 134 -10.88 -10.21 -1.81
CA THR A 134 -11.94 -9.56 -1.01
C THR A 134 -12.12 -8.09 -1.43
N LEU A 135 -11.02 -7.35 -1.64
CA LEU A 135 -11.07 -5.96 -2.13
C LEU A 135 -11.78 -5.87 -3.48
N TYR A 136 -11.43 -6.74 -4.43
CA TYR A 136 -12.06 -6.78 -5.75
C TYR A 136 -13.54 -7.20 -5.69
N GLN A 137 -13.91 -8.12 -4.80
CA GLN A 137 -15.34 -8.48 -4.60
C GLN A 137 -16.15 -7.28 -4.10
N VAL A 138 -15.60 -6.52 -3.14
CA VAL A 138 -16.28 -5.32 -2.63
C VAL A 138 -16.30 -4.21 -3.69
N ALA A 139 -15.21 -4.03 -4.44
CA ALA A 139 -15.15 -3.07 -5.53
C ALA A 139 -16.20 -3.37 -6.60
N ALA A 140 -16.29 -4.62 -7.06
CA ALA A 140 -17.29 -5.05 -8.04
C ALA A 140 -18.73 -4.79 -7.57
N ALA A 141 -19.04 -5.13 -6.31
CA ALA A 141 -20.36 -4.91 -5.72
C ALA A 141 -20.75 -3.43 -5.61
N ASN A 142 -19.79 -2.51 -5.64
CA ASN A 142 -20.00 -1.06 -5.53
C ASN A 142 -19.68 -0.30 -6.84
N SER A 143 -19.52 -0.98 -7.97
CA SER A 143 -19.06 -0.37 -9.22
C SER A 143 -17.81 0.49 -8.99
N GLY A 144 -16.90 0.01 -8.17
CA GLY A 144 -15.69 0.70 -7.73
C GLY A 144 -14.42 0.11 -8.32
N ILE A 145 -13.29 0.66 -7.90
CA ILE A 145 -11.94 0.19 -8.22
C ILE A 145 -11.14 -0.04 -6.93
N VAL A 146 -10.17 -0.93 -7.01
CA VAL A 146 -9.23 -1.21 -5.94
C VAL A 146 -8.06 -0.24 -6.01
N VAL A 147 -7.82 0.47 -4.90
CA VAL A 147 -6.73 1.43 -4.79
C VAL A 147 -5.59 0.82 -3.98
N GLY A 148 -4.44 0.68 -4.64
CA GLY A 148 -3.22 0.14 -4.05
C GLY A 148 -2.51 1.11 -3.12
N THR A 149 -1.74 0.55 -2.21
CA THR A 149 -0.99 1.28 -1.19
C THR A 149 0.52 1.15 -1.34
N GLY A 150 0.98 0.57 -2.45
CA GLY A 150 2.40 0.40 -2.76
C GLY A 150 3.10 1.73 -3.07
N ASN A 151 4.28 1.93 -2.49
CA ASN A 151 5.10 3.12 -2.68
C ASN A 151 6.27 2.85 -3.65
N LYS A 152 6.96 3.94 -4.05
CA LYS A 152 8.06 3.88 -5.02
C LYS A 152 9.17 2.92 -4.61
N VAL A 153 9.53 2.87 -3.32
CA VAL A 153 10.67 2.08 -2.84
C VAL A 153 10.34 0.60 -2.83
N GLU A 154 9.21 0.25 -2.21
CA GLU A 154 8.80 -1.14 -2.01
C GLU A 154 8.41 -1.80 -3.32
N ASP A 155 7.38 -1.29 -3.99
CA ASP A 155 6.81 -1.95 -5.17
C ASP A 155 7.68 -1.76 -6.41
N PHE A 156 8.09 -0.54 -6.70
CA PHE A 156 8.75 -0.17 -7.95
C PHE A 156 10.27 -0.13 -7.85
N GLY A 157 10.80 0.01 -6.64
CA GLY A 157 12.23 -0.06 -6.34
C GLY A 157 12.71 -1.50 -6.24
N VAL A 158 12.30 -2.21 -5.21
CA VAL A 158 12.82 -3.54 -4.87
C VAL A 158 11.86 -4.71 -5.15
N GLY A 159 10.60 -4.45 -5.48
CA GLY A 159 9.60 -5.50 -5.70
C GLY A 159 9.18 -6.21 -4.42
N PHE A 160 9.09 -5.47 -3.32
CA PHE A 160 8.69 -5.99 -2.01
C PHE A 160 7.16 -6.00 -1.88
N TYR A 161 6.52 -6.91 -2.58
CA TYR A 161 5.08 -7.14 -2.56
C TYR A 161 4.74 -8.56 -3.02
N THR A 162 3.54 -9.02 -2.76
CA THR A 162 3.01 -10.28 -3.29
C THR A 162 2.37 -10.05 -4.66
N LYS A 163 2.91 -10.68 -5.70
CA LYS A 163 2.29 -10.67 -7.04
C LYS A 163 0.87 -11.23 -6.96
N TYR A 164 -0.10 -10.45 -7.43
CA TYR A 164 -1.54 -10.76 -7.32
C TYR A 164 -2.06 -10.85 -5.88
N GLY A 165 -1.36 -10.23 -4.93
CA GLY A 165 -1.83 -9.96 -3.59
C GLY A 165 -1.97 -8.44 -3.43
N ASP A 166 -1.17 -7.83 -2.57
CA ASP A 166 -1.08 -6.38 -2.40
C ASP A 166 -0.62 -5.63 -3.66
N GLY A 167 0.13 -6.30 -4.57
CA GLY A 167 0.42 -5.78 -5.92
C GLY A 167 -0.73 -5.91 -6.93
N GLY A 168 -1.84 -6.58 -6.59
CA GLY A 168 -3.02 -6.73 -7.44
C GLY A 168 -4.03 -5.60 -7.21
N VAL A 169 -3.91 -4.50 -7.95
CA VAL A 169 -4.69 -3.27 -7.77
C VAL A 169 -5.00 -2.62 -9.11
N ASP A 170 -6.01 -1.74 -9.16
CA ASP A 170 -6.37 -1.00 -10.37
C ASP A 170 -5.53 0.29 -10.54
N ILE A 171 -5.23 0.98 -9.44
CA ILE A 171 -4.41 2.19 -9.41
C ILE A 171 -3.49 2.21 -8.19
N SER A 172 -2.33 2.87 -8.33
CA SER A 172 -1.34 3.03 -7.25
C SER A 172 -0.98 4.51 -7.06
N PRO A 173 -1.75 5.27 -6.25
CA PRO A 173 -1.64 6.73 -6.16
C PRO A 173 -0.30 7.24 -5.60
N ILE A 174 0.38 6.44 -4.77
CA ILE A 174 1.68 6.79 -4.16
C ILE A 174 2.87 6.07 -4.80
N ALA A 175 2.68 5.47 -6.00
CA ALA A 175 3.72 4.75 -6.73
C ALA A 175 4.99 5.57 -7.02
N ASP A 176 4.86 6.89 -7.13
CA ASP A 176 5.98 7.82 -7.36
C ASP A 176 6.53 8.45 -6.07
N CYS A 177 5.94 8.14 -4.91
CA CYS A 177 6.38 8.65 -3.62
C CYS A 177 7.39 7.71 -2.96
N THR A 178 8.52 8.25 -2.50
CA THR A 178 9.43 7.51 -1.64
C THR A 178 8.81 7.29 -0.25
N LYS A 179 9.35 6.38 0.54
CA LYS A 179 8.84 6.13 1.90
C LYS A 179 8.92 7.38 2.78
N THR A 180 10.01 8.13 2.68
CA THR A 180 10.19 9.42 3.37
C THR A 180 9.08 10.40 3.00
N GLN A 181 8.73 10.49 1.72
CA GLN A 181 7.65 11.33 1.24
C GLN A 181 6.26 10.87 1.70
N VAL A 182 6.06 9.56 1.90
CA VAL A 182 4.83 9.03 2.46
C VAL A 182 4.67 9.42 3.93
N TRP A 183 5.74 9.40 4.74
CA TRP A 183 5.70 9.91 6.11
C TRP A 183 5.38 11.40 6.16
N GLU A 184 5.98 12.22 5.28
CA GLU A 184 5.66 13.65 5.17
C GLU A 184 4.17 13.87 4.84
N LEU A 185 3.63 13.10 3.88
CA LEU A 185 2.21 13.12 3.54
C LEU A 185 1.34 12.73 4.73
N GLY A 186 1.70 11.69 5.48
CA GLY A 186 0.98 11.25 6.66
C GLY A 186 0.86 12.36 7.72
N LYS A 187 1.97 13.02 8.04
CA LYS A 187 2.01 14.17 8.96
C LYS A 187 1.11 15.31 8.47
N TYR A 188 1.21 15.68 7.20
CA TYR A 188 0.42 16.75 6.59
C TYR A 188 -1.08 16.43 6.58
N LEU A 189 -1.47 15.20 6.31
CA LEU A 189 -2.87 14.76 6.23
C LEU A 189 -3.52 14.58 7.61
N GLY A 190 -2.72 14.58 8.67
CA GLY A 190 -3.19 14.41 10.06
C GLY A 190 -3.41 12.94 10.44
N VAL A 191 -2.66 12.02 9.84
CA VAL A 191 -2.57 10.63 10.31
C VAL A 191 -1.99 10.64 11.72
N SER A 192 -2.49 9.76 12.61
CA SER A 192 -2.07 9.75 14.00
C SER A 192 -0.56 9.48 14.16
N GLU A 193 0.06 10.11 15.15
CA GLU A 193 1.47 9.92 15.50
C GLU A 193 1.77 8.45 15.79
N GLU A 194 0.86 7.71 16.42
CA GLU A 194 1.00 6.28 16.68
C GLU A 194 1.25 5.47 15.40
N ILE A 195 0.64 5.85 14.27
CA ILE A 195 0.85 5.21 12.97
C ILE A 195 2.14 5.69 12.32
N ILE A 196 2.43 7.00 12.41
CA ILE A 196 3.63 7.62 11.83
C ILE A 196 4.90 7.03 12.46
N ASP A 197 4.87 6.81 13.78
CA ASP A 197 6.01 6.30 14.56
C ASP A 197 6.08 4.77 14.58
N SER A 198 5.03 4.07 14.09
CA SER A 198 5.04 2.62 14.01
C SER A 198 6.07 2.13 13.01
N GLN A 199 6.78 1.05 13.37
CA GLN A 199 7.72 0.42 12.43
C GLN A 199 6.95 -0.20 11.25
N PRO A 200 7.39 0.05 9.99
CA PRO A 200 6.80 -0.59 8.82
C PRO A 200 6.84 -2.11 8.92
N ASN A 201 5.70 -2.74 8.62
CA ASN A 201 5.53 -4.18 8.66
C ASN A 201 4.44 -4.59 7.66
N ASP A 202 4.69 -5.63 6.87
CA ASP A 202 3.76 -6.14 5.87
C ASP A 202 2.55 -6.91 6.47
N GLY A 203 2.62 -7.26 7.77
CA GLY A 203 1.54 -7.95 8.47
C GLY A 203 1.26 -9.36 7.97
N LEU A 204 2.22 -10.00 7.30
CA LEU A 204 2.09 -11.34 6.71
C LEU A 204 2.70 -12.45 7.57
N TRP A 205 3.46 -12.10 8.60
CA TRP A 205 4.22 -13.03 9.44
C TRP A 205 3.72 -13.08 10.88
N ASP A 206 3.71 -14.25 11.46
CA ASP A 206 3.25 -14.45 12.85
C ASP A 206 4.27 -13.94 13.89
N ASP A 207 5.55 -13.79 13.52
CA ASP A 207 6.63 -13.30 14.39
C ASP A 207 6.77 -11.77 14.42
N GLY A 208 6.01 -11.05 13.58
CA GLY A 208 5.98 -9.58 13.59
C GLY A 208 7.26 -8.92 13.07
N ARG A 209 8.09 -9.63 12.28
CA ARG A 209 9.29 -9.04 11.66
C ARG A 209 8.94 -7.80 10.87
N ASN A 210 9.79 -6.77 10.97
CA ASN A 210 9.59 -5.51 10.25
C ASN A 210 10.22 -5.55 8.84
N ASP A 211 9.84 -4.57 8.00
CA ASP A 211 10.28 -4.51 6.60
C ASP A 211 11.79 -4.33 6.47
N VAL A 212 12.43 -3.55 7.35
CA VAL A 212 13.89 -3.35 7.35
C VAL A 212 14.64 -4.66 7.61
N GLN A 213 14.09 -5.52 8.50
CA GLN A 213 14.67 -6.84 8.77
C GLN A 213 14.53 -7.77 7.54
N GLN A 214 13.42 -7.68 6.82
CA GLN A 214 13.19 -8.48 5.62
C GLN A 214 14.00 -7.98 4.42
N LEU A 215 14.08 -6.68 4.23
CA LEU A 215 14.83 -6.04 3.14
C LEU A 215 16.35 -6.04 3.39
N GLY A 216 16.76 -6.01 4.67
CA GLY A 216 18.15 -5.92 5.08
C GLY A 216 18.79 -4.56 4.82
N MET A 217 18.00 -3.53 4.53
CA MET A 217 18.42 -2.14 4.32
C MET A 217 17.37 -1.19 4.90
N SER A 218 17.82 -0.02 5.38
CA SER A 218 16.91 1.07 5.75
C SER A 218 16.24 1.69 4.51
N TYR A 219 15.08 2.34 4.71
CA TYR A 219 14.42 3.05 3.61
C TYR A 219 15.28 4.20 3.07
N GLU A 220 15.97 4.93 3.97
CA GLU A 220 16.87 6.01 3.56
C GLU A 220 18.03 5.52 2.67
N ASP A 221 18.63 4.36 2.99
CA ASP A 221 19.67 3.75 2.18
C ASP A 221 19.14 3.25 0.84
N LEU A 222 17.94 2.67 0.84
CA LEU A 222 17.25 2.24 -0.40
C LEU A 222 16.98 3.44 -1.30
N GLU A 223 16.42 4.53 -0.77
CA GLU A 223 16.13 5.76 -1.52
C GLU A 223 17.40 6.35 -2.16
N LYS A 224 18.50 6.46 -1.38
CA LYS A 224 19.79 6.93 -1.89
C LYS A 224 20.34 6.03 -2.99
N ALA A 225 20.33 4.72 -2.76
CA ALA A 225 20.81 3.74 -3.73
C ALA A 225 19.97 3.71 -5.02
N MET A 226 18.67 3.98 -4.94
CA MET A 226 17.81 4.09 -6.13
C MET A 226 18.09 5.32 -6.98
N GLU A 227 18.55 6.40 -6.37
CA GLU A 227 18.82 7.68 -7.04
C GLU A 227 20.25 7.82 -7.55
N ASN A 228 21.21 7.16 -6.89
CA ASN A 228 22.64 7.32 -7.20
C ASN A 228 23.33 5.96 -7.39
N LYS A 229 23.82 5.71 -8.61
CA LYS A 229 24.55 4.49 -8.95
C LYS A 229 25.92 4.37 -8.26
N ASP A 230 26.47 5.48 -7.80
CA ASP A 230 27.75 5.54 -7.09
C ASP A 230 27.57 5.36 -5.56
N ASP A 231 26.31 5.18 -5.08
CA ASP A 231 26.04 4.92 -3.67
C ASP A 231 26.64 3.57 -3.25
N PRO A 232 27.29 3.49 -2.06
CA PRO A 232 27.88 2.24 -1.56
C PRO A 232 26.89 1.07 -1.50
N ASN A 233 25.59 1.36 -1.29
CA ASN A 233 24.54 0.37 -1.19
C ASN A 233 23.92 -0.01 -2.54
N TYR A 234 24.31 0.63 -3.66
CA TYR A 234 23.70 0.42 -4.97
C TYR A 234 23.71 -1.05 -5.41
N GLN A 235 24.86 -1.75 -5.24
CA GLN A 235 24.97 -3.16 -5.60
C GLN A 235 24.10 -4.07 -4.73
N LYS A 236 23.91 -3.71 -3.46
CA LYS A 236 23.03 -4.44 -2.54
C LYS A 236 21.56 -4.25 -2.94
N TYR A 237 21.17 -3.01 -3.25
CA TYR A 237 19.86 -2.67 -3.80
C TYR A 237 19.57 -3.46 -5.09
N LEU A 238 20.49 -3.51 -6.04
CA LEU A 238 20.30 -4.25 -7.29
C LEU A 238 20.05 -5.75 -7.04
N LYS A 239 20.81 -6.37 -6.14
CA LYS A 239 20.62 -7.79 -5.79
C LYS A 239 19.24 -8.08 -5.21
N ILE A 240 18.68 -7.17 -4.40
CA ILE A 240 17.31 -7.31 -3.88
C ILE A 240 16.31 -7.20 -5.03
N ARG A 241 16.45 -6.18 -5.87
CA ARG A 241 15.59 -5.92 -7.01
C ARG A 241 15.59 -7.08 -8.02
N GLU A 242 16.75 -7.60 -8.38
CA GLU A 242 16.91 -8.69 -9.35
C GLU A 242 16.13 -9.95 -8.96
N LYS A 243 16.12 -10.32 -7.68
CA LYS A 243 15.35 -11.45 -7.16
C LYS A 243 13.84 -11.30 -7.39
N ASN A 244 13.36 -10.06 -7.49
CA ASN A 244 11.95 -9.72 -7.57
C ASN A 244 11.50 -9.24 -8.96
N LEU A 245 12.41 -9.10 -9.93
CA LEU A 245 12.10 -8.60 -11.28
C LEU A 245 10.96 -9.38 -11.95
N HIS A 246 10.88 -10.70 -11.75
CA HIS A 246 9.81 -11.53 -12.31
C HIS A 246 8.40 -11.11 -11.85
N LYS A 247 8.28 -10.44 -10.70
CA LYS A 247 7.01 -9.88 -10.21
C LYS A 247 6.69 -8.54 -10.86
N MET A 248 7.72 -7.75 -11.13
CA MET A 248 7.65 -6.35 -11.58
C MET A 248 7.48 -6.22 -13.11
N ASN A 249 7.98 -7.20 -13.85
CA ASN A 249 7.87 -7.21 -15.31
C ASN A 249 6.44 -7.57 -15.74
N PRO A 250 5.97 -7.01 -16.89
CA PRO A 250 4.75 -7.48 -17.53
C PRO A 250 4.77 -8.99 -17.74
N ILE A 251 3.60 -9.59 -17.82
CA ILE A 251 3.46 -11.00 -18.16
C ILE A 251 3.97 -11.17 -19.59
N PRO A 252 4.92 -12.11 -19.82
CA PRO A 252 5.47 -12.34 -21.17
C PRO A 252 4.43 -12.94 -22.13
#